data_b8c7d9ce1bdd97fa21f529654958a1f3
#
_entry.id   b8c7d9ce1bdd97fa21f529654958a1f3
#
_cell.length_a   1.000
_cell.length_b   1.000
_cell.length_c   1.000
_cell.angle_alpha   90.00
_cell.angle_beta   90.00
_cell.angle_gamma   90.00
#
_symmetry.space_group_name_H-M   'P 1'
#
loop_
_entity.id
_entity.type
_entity.pdbx_description
1 polymer ?
#
loop_
_entity_poly.entity_id
_entity_poly.type
_entity_poly.pdbx_seq_one_letter_code
_entity_poly.pdbx_strand_id
1 'polypeptide(L)'
;TAVDKASADYVSVSSTVDVSGAAGLSPEVIFVDEADKAVVGTTDIPVFVIPQAQSVADLNNLIRLCAKVIGVNADDAVSKVTNVMNVAQMNSSSYSTRYKAYIDLGGETVGTGTYITELLHASGLENVCTGDGFCTMTDDEIIAANPEFIFTCGDVNDYLNNSAFADVAAVANNHVYSLDKKDIRYGSSNITNAVS
;
A
#
# COMPACT_ATOMS: atom_id res chain seq x y z
N THR A 1 -9.04 0.15 -5.87
CA THR A 1 -10.20 0.86 -5.33
C THR A 1 -11.20 -0.13 -4.79
N ALA A 2 -11.68 0.06 -3.56
CA ALA A 2 -12.65 -0.78 -2.88
C ALA A 2 -14.09 -0.63 -3.44
N VAL A 3 -14.23 -0.41 -4.74
CA VAL A 3 -15.52 -0.41 -5.41
C VAL A 3 -15.82 -1.85 -5.79
N ASP A 4 -16.97 -2.35 -5.34
CA ASP A 4 -17.46 -3.66 -5.73
C ASP A 4 -17.62 -3.70 -7.25
N LYS A 5 -16.85 -4.56 -7.90
CA LYS A 5 -16.85 -4.73 -9.36
C LYS A 5 -18.22 -5.12 -9.92
N ALA A 6 -19.12 -5.65 -9.09
CA ALA A 6 -20.44 -6.10 -9.51
C ALA A 6 -21.48 -4.96 -9.63
N SER A 7 -21.19 -3.76 -9.10
CA SER A 7 -22.19 -2.69 -8.97
C SER A 7 -21.84 -1.37 -9.68
N ALA A 8 -20.70 -1.26 -10.34
CA ALA A 8 -20.30 -0.04 -11.03
C ALA A 8 -19.66 -0.34 -12.38
N ASP A 9 -20.15 0.31 -13.42
CA ASP A 9 -19.44 0.44 -14.69
C ASP A 9 -18.22 1.32 -14.47
N TYR A 10 -17.07 0.71 -14.17
CA TYR A 10 -15.82 1.45 -14.09
C TYR A 10 -14.80 0.87 -15.07
N VAL A 11 -13.99 1.73 -15.63
CA VAL A 11 -12.87 1.35 -16.48
C VAL A 11 -11.58 1.61 -15.71
N SER A 12 -10.82 0.56 -15.52
CA SER A 12 -9.44 0.70 -15.03
C SER A 12 -8.59 1.19 -16.19
N VAL A 13 -8.17 2.44 -16.15
CA VAL A 13 -7.14 2.94 -17.07
C VAL A 13 -5.78 2.46 -16.60
N SER A 14 -4.98 2.01 -17.56
CA SER A 14 -3.64 1.46 -17.34
C SER A 14 -2.67 2.46 -16.68
N SER A 15 -1.49 2.00 -16.32
CA SER A 15 -0.43 2.68 -15.58
C SER A 15 0.06 4.03 -16.13
N THR A 16 -0.41 4.46 -17.28
CA THR A 16 -0.24 5.82 -17.81
C THR A 16 -1.59 6.51 -17.78
N VAL A 17 -1.67 7.64 -17.06
CA VAL A 17 -2.90 8.43 -16.98
C VAL A 17 -3.23 8.98 -18.36
N ASP A 18 -4.18 8.35 -19.04
CA ASP A 18 -4.73 8.86 -20.31
C ASP A 18 -6.07 9.54 -20.04
N VAL A 19 -6.01 10.82 -19.74
CA VAL A 19 -7.20 11.65 -19.49
C VAL A 19 -8.06 11.78 -20.75
N SER A 20 -7.46 11.77 -21.93
CA SER A 20 -8.19 11.83 -23.21
C SER A 20 -9.00 10.57 -23.44
N GLY A 21 -8.42 9.39 -23.16
CA GLY A 21 -9.12 8.12 -23.20
C GLY A 21 -10.22 8.05 -22.14
N ALA A 22 -9.95 8.50 -20.92
CA ALA A 22 -10.93 8.57 -19.86
C ALA A 22 -12.11 9.49 -20.19
N ALA A 23 -11.86 10.67 -20.79
CA ALA A 23 -12.91 11.58 -21.22
C ALA A 23 -13.81 10.98 -22.30
N GLY A 24 -13.25 10.15 -23.18
CA GLY A 24 -14.01 9.42 -24.22
C GLY A 24 -15.06 8.43 -23.67
N LEU A 25 -14.94 8.04 -22.39
CA LEU A 25 -15.88 7.17 -21.67
C LEU A 25 -17.03 7.96 -21.03
N SER A 26 -17.00 9.30 -21.09
CA SER A 26 -18.01 10.19 -20.50
C SER A 26 -18.28 9.89 -19.00
N PRO A 27 -17.23 9.79 -18.15
CA PRO A 27 -17.42 9.51 -16.74
C PRO A 27 -18.06 10.71 -16.03
N GLU A 28 -18.80 10.45 -14.95
CA GLU A 28 -19.35 11.50 -14.09
C GLU A 28 -18.30 12.10 -13.15
N VAL A 29 -17.25 11.35 -12.83
CA VAL A 29 -16.13 11.77 -11.98
C VAL A 29 -14.86 10.98 -12.33
N ILE A 30 -13.72 11.66 -12.27
CA ILE A 30 -12.39 11.05 -12.41
C ILE A 30 -11.73 11.02 -11.03
N PHE A 31 -11.33 9.85 -10.57
CA PHE A 31 -10.47 9.69 -9.39
C PHE A 31 -9.02 9.59 -9.84
N VAL A 32 -8.16 10.40 -9.26
CA VAL A 32 -6.73 10.45 -9.59
C VAL A 32 -5.90 10.47 -8.31
N ASP A 33 -4.78 9.75 -8.31
CA ASP A 33 -3.80 9.84 -7.22
C ASP A 33 -3.19 11.26 -7.18
N GLU A 34 -2.85 11.76 -6.02
CA GLU A 34 -2.23 13.08 -5.87
C GLU A 34 -0.92 13.21 -6.66
N ALA A 35 -0.15 12.12 -6.77
CA ALA A 35 1.06 12.07 -7.58
C ALA A 35 0.80 12.30 -9.07
N ASP A 36 -0.38 11.89 -9.56
CA ASP A 36 -0.77 12.00 -10.97
C ASP A 36 -1.63 13.24 -11.27
N LYS A 37 -1.92 14.08 -10.27
CA LYS A 37 -2.74 15.28 -10.41
C LYS A 37 -2.29 16.19 -11.54
N ALA A 38 -0.98 16.37 -11.71
CA ALA A 38 -0.42 17.24 -12.74
C ALA A 38 -0.65 16.74 -14.17
N VAL A 39 -0.90 15.44 -14.34
CA VAL A 39 -1.10 14.80 -15.66
C VAL A 39 -2.55 14.94 -16.14
N VAL A 40 -3.49 15.23 -15.24
CA VAL A 40 -4.92 15.31 -15.58
C VAL A 40 -5.24 16.45 -16.54
N GLY A 41 -4.44 17.52 -16.52
CA GLY A 41 -4.64 18.66 -17.40
C GLY A 41 -5.98 19.37 -17.15
N THR A 42 -6.51 20.04 -18.19
CA THR A 42 -7.79 20.74 -18.14
C THR A 42 -8.90 19.83 -18.66
N THR A 43 -9.91 19.57 -17.84
CA THR A 43 -11.10 18.79 -18.19
C THR A 43 -12.35 19.43 -17.57
N ASP A 44 -13.49 19.33 -18.25
CA ASP A 44 -14.80 19.75 -17.73
C ASP A 44 -15.42 18.69 -16.80
N ILE A 45 -14.83 17.50 -16.73
CA ILE A 45 -15.29 16.41 -15.87
C ILE A 45 -14.75 16.68 -14.45
N PRO A 46 -15.58 16.55 -13.40
CA PRO A 46 -15.13 16.68 -12.02
C PRO A 46 -13.98 15.71 -11.70
N VAL A 47 -12.89 16.24 -11.18
CA VAL A 47 -11.72 15.45 -10.78
C VAL A 47 -11.64 15.40 -9.26
N PHE A 48 -11.65 14.20 -8.69
CA PHE A 48 -11.41 13.97 -7.29
C PHE A 48 -9.98 13.47 -7.09
N VAL A 49 -9.16 14.31 -6.47
CA VAL A 49 -7.77 13.96 -6.14
C VAL A 49 -7.77 13.15 -4.86
N ILE A 50 -7.21 11.94 -4.94
CA ILE A 50 -7.06 11.03 -3.80
C ILE A 50 -5.75 11.38 -3.10
N PRO A 51 -5.79 11.97 -1.88
CA PRO A 51 -4.58 12.25 -1.13
C PRO A 51 -3.97 10.95 -0.63
N GLN A 52 -2.66 10.97 -0.38
CA GLN A 52 -1.97 9.86 0.23
C GLN A 52 -2.37 9.74 1.71
N ALA A 53 -2.86 8.57 2.10
CA ALA A 53 -3.15 8.28 3.50
C ALA A 53 -1.84 8.11 4.30
N GLN A 54 -1.68 8.89 5.35
CA GLN A 54 -0.51 8.84 6.23
C GLN A 54 -0.70 7.88 7.43
N SER A 55 -1.95 7.53 7.70
CA SER A 55 -2.33 6.63 8.79
C SER A 55 -3.49 5.73 8.37
N VAL A 56 -3.76 4.70 9.16
CA VAL A 56 -4.96 3.87 8.99
C VAL A 56 -6.25 4.69 9.24
N ALA A 57 -6.20 5.68 10.12
CA ALA A 57 -7.32 6.59 10.33
C ALA A 57 -7.60 7.43 9.06
N ASP A 58 -6.55 7.95 8.41
CA ASP A 58 -6.69 8.67 7.14
C ASP A 58 -7.21 7.76 6.03
N LEU A 59 -6.72 6.52 5.95
CA LEU A 59 -7.21 5.52 5.02
C LEU A 59 -8.72 5.29 5.20
N ASN A 60 -9.19 5.13 6.43
CA ASN A 60 -10.61 4.96 6.72
C ASN A 60 -11.44 6.21 6.34
N ASN A 61 -10.91 7.42 6.59
CA ASN A 61 -11.55 8.67 6.18
C ASN A 61 -11.62 8.79 4.66
N LEU A 62 -10.55 8.41 3.96
CA LEU A 62 -10.48 8.42 2.51
C LEU A 62 -11.49 7.43 1.89
N ILE A 63 -11.60 6.21 2.44
CA ILE A 63 -12.62 5.24 2.01
C ILE A 63 -14.03 5.83 2.16
N ARG A 64 -14.34 6.48 3.30
CA ARG A 64 -15.64 7.15 3.50
C ARG A 64 -15.87 8.29 2.52
N LEU A 65 -14.83 9.08 2.25
CA LEU A 65 -14.93 10.21 1.34
C LEU A 65 -15.18 9.76 -0.10
N CYS A 66 -14.44 8.76 -0.58
CA CYS A 66 -14.67 8.16 -1.91
C CYS A 66 -16.08 7.56 -2.01
N ALA A 67 -16.52 6.82 -1.00
CA ALA A 67 -17.86 6.24 -0.95
C ALA A 67 -18.97 7.31 -1.00
N LYS A 68 -18.76 8.45 -0.31
CA LYS A 68 -19.69 9.58 -0.36
C LYS A 68 -19.78 10.20 -1.74
N VAL A 69 -18.65 10.32 -2.46
CA VAL A 69 -18.62 10.88 -3.82
C VAL A 69 -19.44 10.03 -4.79
N ILE A 70 -19.37 8.68 -4.67
CA ILE A 70 -20.09 7.74 -5.54
C ILE A 70 -21.45 7.30 -4.98
N GLY A 71 -21.86 7.84 -3.83
CA GLY A 71 -23.20 7.59 -3.27
C GLY A 71 -23.39 6.20 -2.64
N VAL A 72 -22.30 5.53 -2.18
CA VAL A 72 -22.37 4.20 -1.56
C VAL A 72 -22.01 4.24 -0.07
N ASN A 73 -22.35 3.17 0.67
CA ASN A 73 -21.98 3.01 2.07
C ASN A 73 -20.55 2.44 2.17
N ALA A 74 -19.74 2.99 3.09
CA ALA A 74 -18.37 2.60 3.33
C ALA A 74 -18.17 1.70 4.57
N ASP A 75 -19.23 1.43 5.35
CA ASP A 75 -19.09 0.83 6.68
C ASP A 75 -18.42 -0.54 6.65
N ASP A 76 -18.76 -1.37 5.68
CA ASP A 76 -18.16 -2.70 5.53
C ASP A 76 -16.65 -2.61 5.21
N ALA A 77 -16.26 -1.71 4.28
CA ALA A 77 -14.86 -1.52 3.90
C ALA A 77 -14.04 -0.98 5.06
N VAL A 78 -14.56 0.00 5.79
CA VAL A 78 -13.91 0.59 6.98
C VAL A 78 -13.81 -0.43 8.11
N SER A 79 -14.87 -1.21 8.34
CA SER A 79 -14.88 -2.26 9.37
C SER A 79 -13.85 -3.35 9.09
N LYS A 80 -13.67 -3.74 7.83
CA LYS A 80 -12.63 -4.70 7.43
C LYS A 80 -11.24 -4.19 7.80
N VAL A 81 -10.89 -2.96 7.41
CA VAL A 81 -9.59 -2.36 7.74
C VAL A 81 -9.38 -2.28 9.24
N THR A 82 -10.38 -1.80 9.97
CA THR A 82 -10.31 -1.64 11.44
C THR A 82 -10.14 -3.00 12.13
N ASN A 83 -10.89 -4.01 11.71
CA ASN A 83 -10.81 -5.35 12.30
C ASN A 83 -9.43 -5.99 12.09
N VAL A 84 -8.85 -5.87 10.89
CA VAL A 84 -7.52 -6.40 10.60
C VAL A 84 -6.47 -5.73 11.49
N MET A 85 -6.52 -4.40 11.63
CA MET A 85 -5.61 -3.67 12.51
C MET A 85 -5.74 -4.14 13.98
N ASN A 86 -6.97 -4.30 14.47
CA ASN A 86 -7.22 -4.77 15.83
C ASN A 86 -6.67 -6.19 16.03
N VAL A 87 -6.90 -7.10 15.09
CA VAL A 87 -6.40 -8.49 15.18
C VAL A 87 -4.88 -8.50 15.14
N ALA A 88 -4.23 -7.76 14.24
CA ALA A 88 -2.78 -7.65 14.17
C ALA A 88 -2.20 -7.13 15.50
N GLN A 89 -2.79 -6.07 16.04
CA GLN A 89 -2.37 -5.46 17.30
C GLN A 89 -2.58 -6.40 18.51
N MET A 90 -3.68 -7.13 18.55
CA MET A 90 -3.92 -8.12 19.59
C MET A 90 -2.89 -9.26 19.54
N ASN A 91 -2.61 -9.78 18.34
CA ASN A 91 -1.66 -10.86 18.15
C ASN A 91 -0.23 -10.45 18.51
N SER A 92 0.15 -9.20 18.17
CA SER A 92 1.50 -8.66 18.43
C SER A 92 1.69 -8.18 19.87
N SER A 93 0.62 -7.93 20.62
CA SER A 93 0.68 -7.36 21.97
C SER A 93 1.45 -8.20 22.99
N SER A 94 1.59 -9.50 22.74
CA SER A 94 2.34 -10.43 23.59
C SER A 94 3.84 -10.45 23.31
N TYR A 95 4.31 -9.82 22.23
CA TYR A 95 5.72 -9.79 21.86
C TYR A 95 6.41 -8.58 22.47
N SER A 96 7.49 -8.80 23.21
CA SER A 96 8.31 -7.74 23.80
C SER A 96 9.31 -7.12 22.83
N THR A 97 9.60 -7.80 21.73
CA THR A 97 10.57 -7.40 20.71
C THR A 97 9.89 -7.36 19.36
N ARG A 98 10.20 -6.35 18.57
CA ARG A 98 9.75 -6.24 17.18
C ARG A 98 10.84 -6.77 16.26
N TYR A 99 10.43 -7.49 15.24
CA TYR A 99 11.33 -7.96 14.20
C TYR A 99 11.49 -6.90 13.11
N LYS A 100 12.71 -6.72 12.63
CA LYS A 100 12.98 -5.79 11.52
C LYS A 100 12.40 -6.30 10.22
N ALA A 101 11.65 -5.45 9.53
CA ALA A 101 11.03 -5.76 8.25
C ALA A 101 11.36 -4.72 7.17
N TYR A 102 11.58 -5.19 5.96
CA TYR A 102 11.70 -4.38 4.77
C TYR A 102 10.51 -4.67 3.84
N ILE A 103 9.92 -3.62 3.27
CA ILE A 103 8.88 -3.74 2.23
C ILE A 103 9.44 -3.20 0.93
N ASP A 104 9.43 -4.05 -0.10
CA ASP A 104 9.75 -3.67 -1.47
C ASP A 104 8.47 -3.60 -2.30
N LEU A 105 8.16 -2.42 -2.81
CA LEU A 105 7.01 -2.16 -3.68
C LEU A 105 7.38 -2.16 -5.17
N GLY A 106 8.51 -2.78 -5.53
CA GLY A 106 9.02 -2.79 -6.89
C GLY A 106 9.76 -1.51 -7.25
N GLY A 107 10.87 -1.24 -6.55
CA GLY A 107 11.74 -0.07 -6.71
C GLY A 107 11.43 1.10 -5.78
N GLU A 108 10.34 1.03 -5.03
CA GLU A 108 10.01 1.93 -3.92
C GLU A 108 9.91 1.14 -2.62
N THR A 109 10.08 1.79 -1.51
CA THR A 109 9.75 1.27 -0.18
C THR A 109 8.89 2.26 0.58
N VAL A 110 8.53 1.93 1.79
CA VAL A 110 7.75 2.81 2.68
C VAL A 110 8.57 3.20 3.88
N GLY A 111 8.50 4.44 4.24
CA GLY A 111 9.09 4.99 5.45
C GLY A 111 8.05 5.40 6.47
N THR A 112 8.42 6.36 7.31
CA THR A 112 7.54 6.93 8.35
C THR A 112 6.34 7.68 7.74
N GLY A 113 5.29 7.89 8.52
CA GLY A 113 4.12 8.65 8.06
C GLY A 113 3.32 7.95 6.95
N THR A 114 3.27 6.62 6.96
CA THR A 114 2.42 5.84 6.06
C THR A 114 1.56 4.85 6.83
N TYR A 115 0.35 4.59 6.33
CA TYR A 115 -0.52 3.55 6.89
C TYR A 115 0.10 2.15 6.83
N ILE A 116 1.02 1.91 5.88
CA ILE A 116 1.73 0.63 5.73
C ILE A 116 2.70 0.44 6.90
N THR A 117 3.45 1.47 7.28
CA THR A 117 4.34 1.41 8.46
C THR A 117 3.54 1.24 9.76
N GLU A 118 2.37 1.89 9.87
CA GLU A 118 1.46 1.68 11.00
C GLU A 118 0.97 0.22 11.06
N LEU A 119 0.67 -0.39 9.90
CA LEU A 119 0.28 -1.80 9.80
C LEU A 119 1.41 -2.74 10.21
N LEU A 120 2.64 -2.52 9.71
CA LEU A 120 3.81 -3.29 10.16
C LEU A 120 3.95 -3.24 11.68
N HIS A 121 3.86 -2.03 12.23
CA HIS A 121 3.97 -1.83 13.66
C HIS A 121 2.87 -2.55 14.45
N ALA A 122 1.62 -2.50 13.97
CA ALA A 122 0.52 -3.25 14.57
C ALA A 122 0.73 -4.78 14.47
N SER A 123 1.44 -5.24 13.46
CA SER A 123 1.79 -6.66 13.26
C SER A 123 3.03 -7.12 14.05
N GLY A 124 3.61 -6.27 14.91
CA GLY A 124 4.80 -6.60 15.70
C GLY A 124 6.12 -6.47 14.93
N LEU A 125 6.08 -5.78 13.80
CA LEU A 125 7.25 -5.54 12.97
C LEU A 125 7.74 -4.09 13.13
N GLU A 126 9.03 -3.88 12.87
CA GLU A 126 9.69 -2.58 12.80
C GLU A 126 10.19 -2.34 11.39
N ASN A 127 9.74 -1.27 10.78
CA ASN A 127 10.17 -0.90 9.44
C ASN A 127 11.63 -0.43 9.46
N VAL A 128 12.48 -1.00 8.60
CA VAL A 128 13.89 -0.62 8.51
C VAL A 128 14.09 0.70 7.75
N CYS A 129 13.14 1.10 6.88
CA CYS A 129 13.20 2.39 6.21
C CYS A 129 12.73 3.50 7.16
N THR A 130 13.63 4.45 7.46
CA THR A 130 13.36 5.61 8.30
C THR A 130 13.09 6.89 7.49
N GLY A 131 13.10 6.81 6.15
CA GLY A 131 12.70 7.91 5.28
C GLY A 131 11.26 8.34 5.53
N ASP A 132 10.82 9.45 4.95
CA ASP A 132 9.45 9.93 5.08
C ASP A 132 8.61 9.51 3.86
N GLY A 133 7.39 9.07 4.10
CA GLY A 133 6.45 8.66 3.05
C GLY A 133 6.93 7.46 2.23
N PHE A 134 6.68 7.50 0.93
CA PHE A 134 7.28 6.55 -0.02
C PHE A 134 8.67 7.04 -0.41
N CYS A 135 9.65 6.18 -0.28
CA CYS A 135 11.07 6.48 -0.45
C CYS A 135 11.77 5.34 -1.21
N THR A 136 13.08 5.42 -1.30
CA THR A 136 13.91 4.34 -1.87
C THR A 136 15.01 4.00 -0.89
N MET A 137 15.44 2.74 -0.90
CA MET A 137 16.66 2.27 -0.24
C MET A 137 17.53 1.58 -1.27
N THR A 138 18.84 1.79 -1.18
CA THR A 138 19.81 1.04 -1.97
C THR A 138 20.02 -0.35 -1.36
N ASP A 139 20.54 -1.29 -2.16
CA ASP A 139 20.88 -2.63 -1.68
C ASP A 139 21.83 -2.58 -0.47
N ASP A 140 22.82 -1.69 -0.50
CA ASP A 140 23.77 -1.52 0.60
C ASP A 140 23.07 -1.06 1.90
N GLU A 141 22.09 -0.17 1.80
CA GLU A 141 21.31 0.29 2.95
C GLU A 141 20.41 -0.82 3.50
N ILE A 142 19.80 -1.64 2.63
CA ILE A 142 18.97 -2.78 3.02
C ILE A 142 19.85 -3.83 3.74
N ILE A 143 21.00 -4.15 3.14
CA ILE A 143 21.97 -5.09 3.72
C ILE A 143 22.45 -4.59 5.09
N ALA A 144 22.81 -3.32 5.20
CA ALA A 144 23.27 -2.71 6.46
C ALA A 144 22.16 -2.70 7.54
N ALA A 145 20.91 -2.49 7.15
CA ALA A 145 19.76 -2.55 8.07
C ALA A 145 19.50 -3.97 8.57
N ASN A 146 19.88 -4.99 7.80
CA ASN A 146 19.75 -6.41 8.08
C ASN A 146 18.34 -6.80 8.55
N PRO A 147 17.32 -6.68 7.67
CA PRO A 147 15.95 -7.06 8.01
C PRO A 147 15.84 -8.57 8.29
N GLU A 148 14.95 -8.93 9.21
CA GLU A 148 14.62 -10.32 9.56
C GLU A 148 13.49 -10.86 8.68
N PHE A 149 12.72 -9.94 8.07
CA PHE A 149 11.65 -10.24 7.12
C PHE A 149 11.74 -9.29 5.92
N ILE A 150 11.56 -9.84 4.72
CA ILE A 150 11.41 -9.06 3.48
C ILE A 150 10.05 -9.41 2.86
N PHE A 151 9.27 -8.38 2.56
CA PHE A 151 8.02 -8.50 1.83
C PHE A 151 8.18 -7.76 0.50
N THR A 152 8.09 -8.48 -0.63
CA THR A 152 8.31 -7.88 -1.94
C THR A 152 7.09 -8.00 -2.85
N CYS A 153 6.81 -6.93 -3.60
CA CYS A 153 5.87 -6.95 -4.72
C CYS A 153 6.55 -7.38 -6.04
N GLY A 154 7.86 -7.64 -6.00
CA GLY A 154 8.66 -8.21 -7.09
C GLY A 154 8.78 -9.74 -7.00
N ASP A 155 9.82 -10.27 -7.65
CA ASP A 155 10.16 -11.69 -7.53
C ASP A 155 10.98 -11.93 -6.26
N VAL A 156 10.54 -12.85 -5.42
CA VAL A 156 11.29 -13.26 -4.20
C VAL A 156 12.69 -13.76 -4.53
N ASN A 157 12.90 -14.28 -5.73
CA ASN A 157 14.18 -14.76 -6.21
C ASN A 157 15.21 -13.65 -6.45
N ASP A 158 14.77 -12.39 -6.60
CA ASP A 158 15.66 -11.23 -6.68
C ASP A 158 16.48 -11.05 -5.40
N TYR A 159 15.96 -11.54 -4.27
CA TYR A 159 16.66 -11.59 -2.99
C TYR A 159 17.29 -12.95 -2.72
N LEU A 160 16.53 -14.06 -2.86
CA LEU A 160 16.96 -15.40 -2.48
C LEU A 160 18.15 -15.91 -3.34
N ASN A 161 18.24 -15.51 -4.60
CA ASN A 161 19.33 -15.89 -5.51
C ASN A 161 20.41 -14.82 -5.64
N ASN A 162 20.30 -13.69 -4.94
CA ASN A 162 21.28 -12.61 -4.98
C ASN A 162 22.35 -12.84 -3.90
N SER A 163 23.57 -13.15 -4.32
CA SER A 163 24.68 -13.40 -3.39
C SER A 163 25.02 -12.22 -2.49
N ALA A 164 24.69 -10.98 -2.88
CA ALA A 164 24.91 -9.81 -2.03
C ALA A 164 24.02 -9.83 -0.78
N PHE A 165 22.84 -10.46 -0.86
CA PHE A 165 21.89 -10.58 0.24
C PHE A 165 22.04 -11.87 1.06
N ALA A 166 22.99 -12.75 0.72
CA ALA A 166 23.09 -14.08 1.33
C ALA A 166 23.21 -14.07 2.86
N ASP A 167 23.86 -13.05 3.42
CA ASP A 167 24.06 -12.90 4.87
C ASP A 167 22.95 -12.06 5.54
N VAL A 168 21.99 -11.52 4.79
CA VAL A 168 20.84 -10.81 5.35
C VAL A 168 19.92 -11.81 6.06
N ALA A 169 19.55 -11.51 7.30
CA ALA A 169 18.82 -12.42 8.17
C ALA A 169 17.54 -12.99 7.51
N ALA A 170 16.80 -12.16 6.78
CA ALA A 170 15.61 -12.58 6.03
C ALA A 170 15.93 -13.64 4.97
N VAL A 171 17.01 -13.47 4.23
CA VAL A 171 17.42 -14.41 3.17
C VAL A 171 17.99 -15.68 3.79
N ALA A 172 18.90 -15.56 4.76
CA ALA A 172 19.52 -16.68 5.44
C ALA A 172 18.49 -17.62 6.12
N ASN A 173 17.37 -17.05 6.61
CA ASN A 173 16.29 -17.80 7.26
C ASN A 173 15.10 -18.10 6.34
N ASN A 174 15.18 -17.74 5.06
CA ASN A 174 14.10 -17.93 4.07
C ASN A 174 12.79 -17.21 4.44
N HIS A 175 12.92 -16.00 5.03
CA HIS A 175 11.81 -15.12 5.41
C HIS A 175 11.59 -14.02 4.36
N VAL A 176 11.54 -14.40 3.09
CA VAL A 176 11.22 -13.51 1.96
C VAL A 176 9.88 -13.91 1.41
N TYR A 177 8.92 -12.99 1.42
CA TYR A 177 7.52 -13.25 1.08
C TYR A 177 7.05 -12.34 -0.03
N SER A 178 6.23 -12.87 -0.94
CA SER A 178 5.59 -12.10 -1.99
C SER A 178 4.32 -11.41 -1.48
N LEU A 179 4.12 -10.15 -1.88
CA LEU A 179 2.90 -9.38 -1.68
C LEU A 179 2.32 -8.95 -3.02
N ASP A 180 0.99 -8.85 -3.10
CA ASP A 180 0.37 -8.21 -4.25
C ASP A 180 0.38 -6.68 -4.05
N LYS A 181 1.03 -5.96 -4.97
CA LYS A 181 1.17 -4.50 -4.92
C LYS A 181 -0.19 -3.79 -4.81
N LYS A 182 -1.24 -4.33 -5.45
CA LYS A 182 -2.58 -3.74 -5.40
C LYS A 182 -3.22 -3.83 -4.02
N ASP A 183 -2.82 -4.81 -3.21
CA ASP A 183 -3.37 -5.02 -1.87
C ASP A 183 -2.75 -4.08 -0.84
N ILE A 184 -1.53 -3.61 -1.07
CA ILE A 184 -0.80 -2.80 -0.10
C ILE A 184 -0.56 -1.35 -0.56
N ARG A 185 -0.29 -1.10 -1.86
CA ARG A 185 0.13 0.22 -2.36
C ARG A 185 -1.01 1.24 -2.49
N TYR A 186 -2.20 0.78 -2.81
CA TYR A 186 -3.31 1.65 -3.24
C TYR A 186 -4.39 1.87 -2.17
N GLY A 187 -4.02 2.09 -0.94
CA GLY A 187 -4.89 2.58 0.14
C GLY A 187 -6.36 2.17 0.04
N SER A 188 -6.66 0.87 0.14
CA SER A 188 -8.01 0.33 0.01
C SER A 188 -8.29 -0.73 1.06
N SER A 189 -9.54 -1.22 1.15
CA SER A 189 -9.86 -2.36 2.03
C SER A 189 -9.12 -3.65 1.65
N ASN A 190 -8.47 -3.70 0.49
CA ASN A 190 -7.66 -4.85 0.07
C ASN A 190 -6.42 -5.06 0.95
N ILE A 191 -6.00 -4.05 1.72
CA ILE A 191 -4.94 -4.19 2.72
C ILE A 191 -5.20 -5.37 3.69
N THR A 192 -6.46 -5.79 3.83
CA THR A 192 -6.82 -6.97 4.61
C THR A 192 -6.21 -8.27 4.07
N ASN A 193 -5.93 -8.34 2.76
CA ASN A 193 -5.33 -9.51 2.13
C ASN A 193 -3.82 -9.60 2.44
N ALA A 194 -3.18 -8.46 2.70
CA ALA A 194 -1.75 -8.44 3.04
C ALA A 194 -1.45 -8.89 4.48
N VAL A 195 -2.46 -9.01 5.33
CA VAL A 195 -2.33 -9.33 6.76
C VAL A 195 -2.93 -10.69 7.12
N SER A 196 -3.66 -11.33 6.22
CA SER A 196 -4.23 -12.66 6.38
C SER A 196 -3.31 -13.73 5.87
#